data_5fc11e8eecb1f64ea5b8ae5ba1c08181
#
_entry.id   5fc11e8eecb1f64ea5b8ae5ba1c08181
#
_cell.length_a   1.000
_cell.length_b   1.000
_cell.length_c   1.000
_cell.angle_alpha   90.00
_cell.angle_beta   90.00
_cell.angle_gamma   90.00
#
_symmetry.space_group_name_H-M   'P 1'
#
loop_
_entity.id
_entity.type
_entity.pdbx_description
1 polymer ?
#
loop_
_entity_poly.entity_id
_entity_poly.type
_entity_poly.pdbx_seq_one_letter_code
_entity_poly.pdbx_strand_id
1 'polypeptide(L)'
;DVERSRGLGDVYKRQVLYHIAFAVRHYGLYIVAAVLAVLGLFFYSLPNWSGPLRRKFDRWMPYSLYRDFSGAMLMVSLSSMMRTGVSLRSSLDRAIRFSTPWMRWHLRQIQRGLASEHAAHFGRAFCTGVLSTVMEDRVQDAAERRDPVVAFVKIGVGSIDRIERDIAQSASRLNAIMMALAGVVLGIMMLGFFATAFEMQAGIQVPTGGMP
;
A
#
# COMPACT_ATOMS: atom_id res chain seq x y z
N ASP A 1 -5.57 45.00 26.30
CA ASP A 1 -6.19 43.68 25.95
C ASP A 1 -5.38 42.85 24.93
N VAL A 2 -4.59 43.49 24.07
CA VAL A 2 -3.79 42.78 23.03
C VAL A 2 -2.56 42.09 23.61
N GLU A 3 -1.95 42.60 24.68
CA GLU A 3 -0.80 41.95 25.35
C GLU A 3 -1.21 40.73 26.14
N ARG A 4 -2.41 40.69 26.72
CA ARG A 4 -2.93 39.53 27.45
C ARG A 4 -3.24 38.36 26.56
N SER A 5 -3.62 38.59 25.30
CA SER A 5 -3.91 37.55 24.31
C SER A 5 -2.63 36.92 23.73
N ARG A 6 -1.53 37.67 23.65
CA ARG A 6 -0.22 37.15 23.19
C ARG A 6 0.41 36.20 24.19
N GLY A 7 0.34 36.52 25.50
CA GLY A 7 0.90 35.64 26.54
C GLY A 7 0.21 34.30 26.69
N LEU A 8 -1.10 34.22 26.49
CA LEU A 8 -1.86 32.96 26.55
C LEU A 8 -1.52 32.01 25.39
N GLY A 9 -1.28 32.55 24.19
CA GLY A 9 -0.91 31.76 23.02
C GLY A 9 0.48 31.09 23.15
N ASP A 10 1.41 31.77 23.80
CA ASP A 10 2.79 31.29 23.93
C ASP A 10 2.93 30.24 25.05
N VAL A 11 2.17 30.36 26.13
CA VAL A 11 2.09 29.35 27.18
C VAL A 11 1.50 28.03 26.62
N TYR A 12 0.46 28.13 25.80
CA TYR A 12 -0.17 26.97 25.18
C TYR A 12 0.78 26.24 24.21
N LYS A 13 1.54 26.97 23.41
CA LYS A 13 2.53 26.42 22.48
C LYS A 13 3.67 25.71 23.21
N ARG A 14 4.20 26.30 24.26
CA ARG A 14 5.23 25.69 25.11
C ARG A 14 4.75 24.41 25.78
N GLN A 15 3.52 24.40 26.26
CA GLN A 15 2.93 23.24 26.92
C GLN A 15 2.73 22.09 25.94
N VAL A 16 2.28 22.36 24.69
CA VAL A 16 2.16 21.35 23.65
C VAL A 16 3.51 20.78 23.23
N LEU A 17 4.51 21.64 23.01
CA LEU A 17 5.87 21.19 22.67
C LEU A 17 6.51 20.36 23.78
N TYR A 18 6.33 20.76 25.03
CA TYR A 18 6.83 20.00 26.19
C TYR A 18 6.16 18.63 26.29
N HIS A 19 4.84 18.54 26.10
CA HIS A 19 4.14 17.25 26.10
C HIS A 19 4.56 16.34 24.94
N ILE A 20 4.79 16.90 23.76
CA ILE A 20 5.30 16.13 22.61
C ILE A 20 6.72 15.64 22.90
N ALA A 21 7.61 16.50 23.38
CA ALA A 21 8.99 16.12 23.72
C ALA A 21 9.04 15.07 24.82
N PHE A 22 8.21 15.22 25.85
CA PHE A 22 8.10 14.24 26.95
C PHE A 22 7.56 12.89 26.44
N ALA A 23 6.51 12.91 25.62
CA ALA A 23 5.94 11.72 25.01
C ALA A 23 6.96 10.98 24.12
N VAL A 24 7.69 11.72 23.25
CA VAL A 24 8.72 11.13 22.39
C VAL A 24 9.86 10.55 23.23
N ARG A 25 10.30 11.24 24.27
CA ARG A 25 11.39 10.76 25.13
C ARG A 25 11.01 9.52 25.95
N HIS A 26 9.77 9.45 26.42
CA HIS A 26 9.32 8.37 27.32
C HIS A 26 8.71 7.19 26.55
N TYR A 27 7.99 7.47 25.48
CA TYR A 27 7.26 6.47 24.69
C TYR A 27 7.82 6.24 23.28
N GLY A 28 8.89 6.95 22.89
CA GLY A 28 9.44 6.88 21.52
C GLY A 28 9.77 5.45 21.10
N LEU A 29 10.38 4.65 21.97
CA LEU A 29 10.68 3.25 21.71
C LEU A 29 9.41 2.42 21.50
N TYR A 30 8.38 2.62 22.30
CA TYR A 30 7.09 1.92 22.18
C TYR A 30 6.34 2.33 20.91
N ILE A 31 6.41 3.61 20.54
CA ILE A 31 5.80 4.11 19.29
C ILE A 31 6.49 3.47 18.09
N VAL A 32 7.82 3.44 18.07
CA VAL A 32 8.58 2.79 16.99
C VAL A 32 8.26 1.30 16.95
N ALA A 33 8.26 0.61 18.08
CA ALA A 33 7.90 -0.80 18.15
C ALA A 33 6.47 -1.07 17.66
N ALA A 34 5.51 -0.23 18.04
CA ALA A 34 4.12 -0.34 17.59
C ALA A 34 4.01 -0.12 16.07
N VAL A 35 4.69 0.87 15.52
CA VAL A 35 4.72 1.11 14.06
C VAL A 35 5.31 -0.09 13.32
N LEU A 36 6.44 -0.63 13.80
CA LEU A 36 7.06 -1.81 13.20
C LEU A 36 6.16 -3.05 13.30
N ALA A 37 5.46 -3.23 14.43
CA ALA A 37 4.51 -4.32 14.60
C ALA A 37 3.32 -4.19 13.64
N VAL A 38 2.76 -2.99 13.47
CA VAL A 38 1.67 -2.72 12.51
C VAL A 38 2.13 -2.99 11.09
N LEU A 39 3.32 -2.52 10.70
CA LEU A 39 3.90 -2.79 9.38
C LEU A 39 4.13 -4.29 9.17
N GLY A 40 4.69 -4.98 10.17
CA GLY A 40 4.89 -6.43 10.11
C GLY A 40 3.59 -7.21 9.93
N LEU A 41 2.55 -6.87 10.73
CA LEU A 41 1.21 -7.46 10.60
C LEU A 41 0.59 -7.16 9.23
N PHE A 42 0.80 -5.96 8.73
CA PHE A 42 0.32 -5.55 7.41
C PHE A 42 0.96 -6.40 6.29
N PHE A 43 2.30 -6.53 6.26
CA PHE A 43 2.99 -7.36 5.28
C PHE A 43 2.64 -8.85 5.41
N TYR A 44 2.48 -9.34 6.64
CA TYR A 44 2.02 -10.71 6.89
C TYR A 44 0.58 -10.95 6.40
N SER A 45 -0.28 -9.94 6.48
CA SER A 45 -1.67 -9.99 6.00
C SER A 45 -1.76 -10.14 4.49
N LEU A 46 -0.82 -9.57 3.71
CA LEU A 46 -0.85 -9.58 2.23
C LEU A 46 -1.05 -10.99 1.63
N PRO A 47 -0.24 -12.00 1.97
CA PRO A 47 -0.38 -13.35 1.44
C PRO A 47 -1.36 -14.24 2.21
N ASN A 48 -1.60 -13.96 3.50
CA ASN A 48 -2.31 -14.86 4.40
C ASN A 48 -3.81 -14.54 4.55
N TRP A 49 -4.17 -13.27 4.44
CA TRP A 49 -5.57 -12.88 4.57
C TRP A 49 -6.35 -13.26 3.31
N SER A 50 -7.34 -14.16 3.45
CA SER A 50 -8.20 -14.63 2.37
C SER A 50 -9.68 -14.44 2.76
N GLY A 51 -10.56 -14.30 1.75
CA GLY A 51 -12.00 -14.22 1.98
C GLY A 51 -12.69 -13.05 1.29
N PRO A 52 -14.02 -12.96 1.40
CA PRO A 52 -14.83 -11.97 0.66
C PRO A 52 -14.57 -10.52 1.12
N LEU A 53 -14.21 -10.33 2.40
CA LEU A 53 -13.86 -9.00 2.92
C LEU A 53 -12.57 -8.49 2.29
N ARG A 54 -11.56 -9.35 2.12
CA ARG A 54 -10.31 -9.04 1.47
C ARG A 54 -10.52 -8.50 0.05
N ARG A 55 -11.48 -9.06 -0.70
CA ARG A 55 -11.81 -8.62 -2.06
C ARG A 55 -12.19 -7.14 -2.16
N LYS A 56 -12.78 -6.53 -1.10
CA LYS A 56 -13.05 -5.09 -1.05
C LYS A 56 -11.77 -4.29 -0.90
N PHE A 57 -10.81 -4.77 -0.10
CA PHE A 57 -9.53 -4.12 0.13
C PHE A 57 -8.56 -4.29 -1.03
N ASP A 58 -8.72 -5.31 -1.88
CA ASP A 58 -7.89 -5.53 -3.07
C ASP A 58 -8.01 -4.40 -4.12
N ARG A 59 -8.99 -3.49 -3.97
CA ARG A 59 -9.10 -2.27 -4.78
C ARG A 59 -8.23 -1.12 -4.27
N TRP A 60 -7.74 -1.22 -3.04
CA TRP A 60 -6.97 -0.16 -2.38
C TRP A 60 -5.48 -0.47 -2.44
N MET A 61 -4.65 0.55 -2.72
CA MET A 61 -3.22 0.41 -2.54
C MET A 61 -2.89 0.14 -1.06
N PRO A 62 -1.97 -0.74 -0.77
CA PRO A 62 -1.03 -1.52 -1.59
C PRO A 62 -1.54 -2.93 -1.95
N TYR A 63 -2.73 -3.32 -1.52
CA TYR A 63 -3.31 -4.63 -1.80
C TYR A 63 -3.55 -4.86 -3.30
N SER A 64 -3.91 -3.79 -4.05
CA SER A 64 -4.09 -3.87 -5.50
C SER A 64 -2.78 -4.23 -6.22
N LEU A 65 -1.64 -3.68 -5.79
CA LEU A 65 -0.34 -4.02 -6.36
C LEU A 65 0.03 -5.49 -6.14
N TYR A 66 -0.20 -5.99 -4.93
CA TYR A 66 0.03 -7.41 -4.61
C TYR A 66 -0.85 -8.32 -5.47
N ARG A 67 -2.14 -7.97 -5.64
CA ARG A 67 -3.08 -8.70 -6.50
C ARG A 67 -2.61 -8.71 -7.95
N ASP A 68 -2.28 -7.56 -8.52
CA ASP A 68 -1.93 -7.41 -9.92
C ASP A 68 -0.62 -8.13 -10.23
N PHE A 69 0.38 -8.03 -9.36
CA PHE A 69 1.63 -8.76 -9.47
C PHE A 69 1.40 -10.28 -9.37
N SER A 70 0.65 -10.73 -8.36
CA SER A 70 0.37 -12.16 -8.14
C SER A 70 -0.47 -12.74 -9.29
N GLY A 71 -1.42 -11.96 -9.81
CA GLY A 71 -2.24 -12.32 -10.96
C GLY A 71 -1.41 -12.46 -12.26
N ALA A 72 -0.50 -11.51 -12.52
CA ALA A 72 0.40 -11.59 -13.66
C ALA A 72 1.32 -12.80 -13.58
N MET A 73 1.93 -13.04 -12.42
CA MET A 73 2.78 -14.23 -12.18
C MET A 73 1.99 -15.53 -12.35
N LEU A 74 0.74 -15.57 -11.91
CA LEU A 74 -0.14 -16.71 -12.14
C LEU A 74 -0.34 -16.96 -13.63
N MET A 75 -0.65 -15.91 -14.42
CA MET A 75 -0.87 -16.03 -15.86
C MET A 75 0.38 -16.53 -16.56
N VAL A 76 1.56 -16.00 -16.25
CA VAL A 76 2.85 -16.47 -16.79
C VAL A 76 3.10 -17.93 -16.43
N SER A 77 2.88 -18.31 -15.17
CA SER A 77 3.10 -19.69 -14.69
C SER A 77 2.15 -20.67 -15.38
N LEU A 78 0.86 -20.38 -15.45
CA LEU A 78 -0.12 -21.23 -16.12
C LEU A 78 0.20 -21.39 -17.62
N SER A 79 0.51 -20.29 -18.29
CA SER A 79 0.86 -20.31 -19.71
C SER A 79 2.13 -21.12 -19.98
N SER A 80 3.15 -21.00 -19.11
CA SER A 80 4.39 -21.78 -19.22
C SER A 80 4.10 -23.29 -19.09
N MET A 81 3.29 -23.70 -18.11
CA MET A 81 2.89 -25.09 -17.95
C MET A 81 2.07 -25.62 -19.14
N MET A 82 1.14 -24.80 -19.65
CA MET A 82 0.33 -25.17 -20.80
C MET A 82 1.16 -25.31 -22.07
N ARG A 83 2.19 -24.49 -22.26
CA ARG A 83 3.12 -24.60 -23.40
C ARG A 83 3.91 -25.91 -23.40
N THR A 84 4.15 -26.51 -22.24
CA THR A 84 4.78 -27.85 -22.11
C THR A 84 3.79 -29.00 -22.27
N GLY A 85 2.56 -28.71 -22.72
CA GLY A 85 1.53 -29.74 -22.95
C GLY A 85 0.73 -30.14 -21.70
N VAL A 86 0.96 -29.49 -20.57
CA VAL A 86 0.18 -29.74 -19.34
C VAL A 86 -1.21 -29.11 -19.49
N SER A 87 -2.26 -29.88 -19.19
CA SER A 87 -3.63 -29.36 -19.25
C SER A 87 -3.83 -28.21 -18.25
N LEU A 88 -4.73 -27.27 -18.54
CA LEU A 88 -5.06 -26.17 -17.64
C LEU A 88 -5.47 -26.67 -16.25
N ARG A 89 -6.27 -27.74 -16.17
CA ARG A 89 -6.71 -28.32 -14.92
C ARG A 89 -5.54 -28.81 -14.06
N SER A 90 -4.61 -29.54 -14.66
CA SER A 90 -3.40 -30.01 -13.97
C SER A 90 -2.47 -28.88 -13.58
N SER A 91 -2.40 -27.82 -14.40
CA SER A 91 -1.63 -26.61 -14.09
C SER A 91 -2.22 -25.86 -12.89
N LEU A 92 -3.54 -25.75 -12.81
CA LEU A 92 -4.24 -25.15 -11.65
C LEU A 92 -4.04 -26.00 -10.39
N ASP A 93 -4.12 -27.32 -10.47
CA ASP A 93 -3.88 -28.20 -9.32
C ASP A 93 -2.46 -28.04 -8.76
N ARG A 94 -1.47 -27.92 -9.63
CA ARG A 94 -0.09 -27.64 -9.21
C ARG A 94 0.02 -26.24 -8.59
N ALA A 95 -0.56 -25.22 -9.23
CA ALA A 95 -0.57 -23.87 -8.70
C ALA A 95 -1.21 -23.79 -7.31
N ILE A 96 -2.32 -24.49 -7.06
CA ILE A 96 -2.99 -24.55 -5.76
C ILE A 96 -2.06 -25.10 -4.66
N ARG A 97 -1.26 -26.12 -4.96
CA ARG A 97 -0.37 -26.75 -3.97
C ARG A 97 0.71 -25.79 -3.47
N PHE A 98 1.25 -24.95 -4.35
CA PHE A 98 2.39 -24.09 -4.05
C PHE A 98 2.00 -22.63 -3.79
N SER A 99 0.71 -22.32 -3.79
CA SER A 99 0.21 -20.94 -3.63
C SER A 99 0.03 -20.53 -2.18
N THR A 100 0.11 -19.23 -1.95
CA THR A 100 -0.26 -18.60 -0.67
C THR A 100 -1.74 -18.83 -0.34
N PRO A 101 -2.17 -18.73 0.92
CA PRO A 101 -3.57 -18.90 1.31
C PRO A 101 -4.54 -18.02 0.52
N TRP A 102 -4.18 -16.76 0.28
CA TRP A 102 -4.96 -15.82 -0.54
C TRP A 102 -5.12 -16.31 -1.98
N MET A 103 -4.02 -16.61 -2.66
CA MET A 103 -4.03 -17.09 -4.04
C MET A 103 -4.77 -18.45 -4.16
N ARG A 104 -4.57 -19.34 -3.21
CA ARG A 104 -5.22 -20.66 -3.15
C ARG A 104 -6.74 -20.56 -3.08
N TRP A 105 -7.25 -19.57 -2.36
CA TRP A 105 -8.68 -19.33 -2.28
C TRP A 105 -9.25 -18.95 -3.65
N HIS A 106 -8.60 -18.05 -4.39
CA HIS A 106 -9.01 -17.66 -5.74
C HIS A 106 -8.89 -18.81 -6.75
N LEU A 107 -7.78 -19.55 -6.73
CA LEU A 107 -7.57 -20.68 -7.63
C LEU A 107 -8.62 -21.76 -7.46
N ARG A 108 -9.04 -22.05 -6.22
CA ARG A 108 -10.14 -22.97 -5.97
C ARG A 108 -11.46 -22.49 -6.53
N GLN A 109 -11.72 -21.18 -6.54
CA GLN A 109 -12.92 -20.64 -7.17
C GLN A 109 -12.84 -20.74 -8.69
N ILE A 110 -11.69 -20.47 -9.30
CA ILE A 110 -11.47 -20.68 -10.74
C ILE A 110 -11.73 -22.14 -11.10
N GLN A 111 -11.16 -23.07 -10.32
CA GLN A 111 -11.34 -24.50 -10.56
C GLN A 111 -12.83 -24.93 -10.47
N ARG A 112 -13.59 -24.40 -9.51
CA ARG A 112 -15.02 -24.65 -9.40
C ARG A 112 -15.79 -24.05 -10.59
N GLY A 113 -15.44 -22.84 -11.02
CA GLY A 113 -16.04 -22.20 -12.19
C GLY A 113 -15.81 -22.99 -13.48
N LEU A 114 -14.61 -23.59 -13.65
CA LEU A 114 -14.28 -24.44 -14.79
C LEU A 114 -14.95 -25.83 -14.74
N ALA A 115 -15.35 -26.30 -13.55
CA ALA A 115 -16.04 -27.56 -13.36
C ALA A 115 -17.55 -27.47 -13.54
N SER A 116 -18.13 -26.26 -13.53
CA SER A 116 -19.56 -26.06 -13.75
C SER A 116 -19.89 -26.26 -15.22
N GLU A 117 -21.08 -26.85 -15.51
CA GLU A 117 -21.55 -27.18 -16.86
C GLU A 117 -21.71 -25.95 -17.79
N HIS A 118 -21.65 -24.75 -17.25
CA HIS A 118 -21.63 -23.50 -18.00
C HIS A 118 -20.24 -23.10 -18.49
N ALA A 119 -19.36 -24.07 -18.72
CA ALA A 119 -17.99 -23.89 -19.25
C ALA A 119 -17.94 -23.23 -20.66
N ALA A 120 -19.08 -22.90 -21.26
CA ALA A 120 -19.15 -22.09 -22.49
C ALA A 120 -18.43 -20.72 -22.34
N HIS A 121 -18.18 -20.28 -21.13
CA HIS A 121 -17.51 -19.02 -20.84
C HIS A 121 -16.27 -19.21 -19.93
N PHE A 122 -15.30 -19.96 -20.45
CA PHE A 122 -13.98 -20.18 -19.85
C PHE A 122 -13.39 -18.90 -19.22
N GLY A 123 -13.49 -17.75 -19.88
CA GLY A 123 -13.01 -16.47 -19.38
C GLY A 123 -13.69 -16.02 -18.07
N ARG A 124 -14.97 -16.31 -17.90
CA ARG A 124 -15.70 -15.94 -16.67
C ARG A 124 -15.21 -16.67 -15.42
N ALA A 125 -14.66 -17.87 -15.57
CA ALA A 125 -14.10 -18.60 -14.44
C ALA A 125 -12.94 -17.85 -13.78
N PHE A 126 -12.23 -16.99 -14.52
CA PHE A 126 -11.13 -16.17 -14.02
C PHE A 126 -11.57 -14.86 -13.37
N CYS A 127 -12.83 -14.46 -13.47
CA CYS A 127 -13.39 -13.25 -12.84
C CYS A 127 -13.64 -13.44 -11.33
N THR A 128 -12.64 -13.91 -10.61
CA THR A 128 -12.71 -14.14 -9.15
C THR A 128 -12.19 -12.95 -8.36
N GLY A 129 -11.64 -11.92 -9.05
CA GLY A 129 -10.96 -10.79 -8.45
C GLY A 129 -9.49 -11.06 -8.12
N VAL A 130 -8.90 -12.14 -8.65
CA VAL A 130 -7.45 -12.39 -8.59
C VAL A 130 -6.70 -11.57 -9.61
N LEU A 131 -7.36 -11.20 -10.67
CA LEU A 131 -6.85 -10.35 -11.75
C LEU A 131 -7.38 -8.92 -11.60
N SER A 132 -6.69 -7.95 -12.16
CA SER A 132 -7.26 -6.62 -12.33
C SER A 132 -8.40 -6.67 -13.36
N THR A 133 -9.34 -5.73 -13.28
CA THR A 133 -10.46 -5.64 -14.23
C THR A 133 -9.98 -5.65 -15.69
N VAL A 134 -8.89 -4.92 -15.97
CA VAL A 134 -8.27 -4.90 -17.32
C VAL A 134 -7.72 -6.26 -17.74
N MET A 135 -7.18 -7.03 -16.80
CA MET A 135 -6.73 -8.40 -17.06
C MET A 135 -7.90 -9.35 -17.24
N GLU A 136 -8.95 -9.21 -16.43
CA GLU A 136 -10.18 -10.02 -16.53
C GLU A 136 -10.81 -9.85 -17.90
N ASP A 137 -10.99 -8.61 -18.38
CA ASP A 137 -11.52 -8.31 -19.72
C ASP A 137 -10.66 -8.95 -20.82
N ARG A 138 -9.32 -8.83 -20.70
CA ARG A 138 -8.41 -9.45 -21.68
C ARG A 138 -8.46 -10.98 -21.66
N VAL A 139 -8.66 -11.59 -20.50
CA VAL A 139 -8.82 -13.05 -20.39
C VAL A 139 -10.14 -13.49 -21.00
N GLN A 140 -11.21 -12.71 -20.84
CA GLN A 140 -12.49 -12.96 -21.51
C GLN A 140 -12.36 -12.88 -23.03
N ASP A 141 -11.79 -11.81 -23.54
CA ASP A 141 -11.51 -11.65 -24.99
C ASP A 141 -10.63 -12.78 -25.55
N ALA A 142 -9.67 -13.23 -24.73
CA ALA A 142 -8.76 -14.30 -25.10
C ALA A 142 -9.42 -15.67 -25.11
N ALA A 143 -10.38 -15.88 -24.22
CA ALA A 143 -11.15 -17.12 -24.13
C ALA A 143 -12.04 -17.37 -25.36
N GLU A 144 -12.43 -16.30 -26.04
CA GLU A 144 -13.19 -16.37 -27.30
C GLU A 144 -12.31 -16.66 -28.52
N ARG A 145 -11.00 -16.55 -28.38
CA ARG A 145 -10.03 -16.78 -29.45
C ARG A 145 -9.60 -18.25 -29.51
N ARG A 146 -9.10 -18.64 -30.69
CA ARG A 146 -8.72 -20.03 -30.98
C ARG A 146 -7.53 -20.57 -30.16
N ASP A 147 -6.70 -19.70 -29.56
CA ASP A 147 -5.51 -20.11 -28.81
C ASP A 147 -5.41 -19.37 -27.45
N PRO A 148 -5.97 -19.96 -26.38
CA PRO A 148 -5.93 -19.36 -25.06
C PRO A 148 -4.52 -19.32 -24.44
N VAL A 149 -3.60 -20.22 -24.86
CA VAL A 149 -2.25 -20.30 -24.31
C VAL A 149 -1.43 -19.06 -24.68
N VAL A 150 -1.42 -18.73 -25.97
CA VAL A 150 -0.72 -17.53 -26.47
C VAL A 150 -1.30 -16.26 -25.84
N ALA A 151 -2.62 -16.23 -25.67
CA ALA A 151 -3.29 -15.11 -25.03
C ALA A 151 -2.87 -14.94 -23.57
N PHE A 152 -2.77 -16.00 -22.79
CA PHE A 152 -2.32 -15.95 -21.39
C PHE A 152 -0.88 -15.47 -21.26
N VAL A 153 0.03 -15.93 -22.14
CA VAL A 153 1.41 -15.42 -22.18
C VAL A 153 1.42 -13.91 -22.42
N LYS A 154 0.69 -13.46 -23.44
CA LYS A 154 0.65 -12.03 -23.81
C LYS A 154 0.05 -11.17 -22.68
N ILE A 155 -0.97 -11.65 -22.00
CA ILE A 155 -1.59 -10.95 -20.87
C ILE A 155 -0.63 -10.90 -19.69
N GLY A 156 0.00 -12.02 -19.33
CA GLY A 156 0.94 -12.10 -18.20
C GLY A 156 2.14 -11.19 -18.41
N VAL A 157 2.86 -11.37 -19.52
CA VAL A 157 4.07 -10.58 -19.82
C VAL A 157 3.73 -9.09 -20.00
N GLY A 158 2.70 -8.75 -20.78
CA GLY A 158 2.31 -7.35 -20.97
C GLY A 158 1.76 -6.65 -19.73
N SER A 159 1.44 -7.40 -18.68
CA SER A 159 1.02 -6.84 -17.40
C SER A 159 2.20 -6.52 -16.48
N ILE A 160 3.34 -7.19 -16.64
CA ILE A 160 4.55 -6.95 -15.84
C ILE A 160 5.05 -5.53 -16.06
N ASP A 161 5.16 -5.07 -17.30
CA ASP A 161 5.61 -3.71 -17.63
C ASP A 161 4.68 -2.62 -17.07
N ARG A 162 3.38 -2.92 -16.95
CA ARG A 162 2.41 -2.02 -16.33
C ARG A 162 2.61 -1.98 -14.82
N ILE A 163 2.76 -3.13 -14.19
CA ILE A 163 2.97 -3.25 -12.73
C ILE A 163 4.26 -2.54 -12.33
N GLU A 164 5.32 -2.67 -13.11
CA GLU A 164 6.58 -1.94 -12.86
C GLU A 164 6.35 -0.43 -12.85
N ARG A 165 5.62 0.11 -13.83
CA ARG A 165 5.27 1.54 -13.86
C ARG A 165 4.39 1.96 -12.69
N ASP A 166 3.41 1.15 -12.31
CA ASP A 166 2.50 1.43 -11.21
C ASP A 166 3.25 1.41 -9.86
N ILE A 167 4.22 0.50 -9.70
CA ILE A 167 5.11 0.47 -8.53
C ILE A 167 5.99 1.73 -8.51
N ALA A 168 6.63 2.09 -9.60
CA ALA A 168 7.47 3.29 -9.71
C ALA A 168 6.68 4.57 -9.40
N GLN A 169 5.48 4.68 -9.95
CA GLN A 169 4.59 5.82 -9.67
C GLN A 169 4.13 5.87 -8.20
N SER A 170 3.87 4.71 -7.61
CA SER A 170 3.47 4.60 -6.19
C SER A 170 4.63 4.96 -5.27
N ALA A 171 5.85 4.50 -5.60
CA ALA A 171 7.06 4.87 -4.88
C ALA A 171 7.32 6.39 -4.96
N SER A 172 7.13 6.99 -6.13
CA SER A 172 7.26 8.45 -6.32
C SER A 172 6.25 9.24 -5.48
N ARG A 173 4.98 8.80 -5.44
CA ARG A 173 3.95 9.43 -4.59
C ARG A 173 4.29 9.31 -3.10
N LEU A 174 4.74 8.12 -2.67
CA LEU A 174 5.15 7.91 -1.28
C LEU A 174 6.34 8.81 -0.91
N ASN A 175 7.34 8.90 -1.79
CA ASN A 175 8.49 9.79 -1.60
C ASN A 175 8.05 11.27 -1.48
N ALA A 176 7.14 11.73 -2.32
CA ALA A 176 6.59 13.09 -2.24
C ALA A 176 5.87 13.35 -0.91
N ILE A 177 5.08 12.40 -0.43
CA ILE A 177 4.41 12.49 0.89
C ILE A 177 5.44 12.55 2.01
N MET A 178 6.46 11.70 1.98
CA MET A 178 7.52 11.69 2.98
C MET A 178 8.33 12.99 2.98
N MET A 179 8.64 13.57 1.82
CA MET A 179 9.29 14.87 1.71
C MET A 179 8.43 16.00 2.27
N ALA A 180 7.12 16.00 1.96
CA ALA A 180 6.20 16.98 2.50
C ALA A 180 6.10 16.89 4.02
N LEU A 181 6.00 15.68 4.57
CA LEU A 181 6.00 15.43 6.02
C LEU A 181 7.29 15.91 6.68
N ALA A 182 8.45 15.59 6.11
CA ALA A 182 9.73 16.06 6.60
C ALA A 182 9.83 17.58 6.57
N GLY A 183 9.34 18.23 5.50
CA GLY A 183 9.27 19.69 5.40
C GLY A 183 8.39 20.32 6.48
N VAL A 184 7.24 19.74 6.77
CA VAL A 184 6.35 20.21 7.85
C VAL A 184 7.05 20.09 9.22
N VAL A 185 7.69 18.96 9.51
CA VAL A 185 8.42 18.75 10.77
C VAL A 185 9.55 19.77 10.92
N LEU A 186 10.36 19.95 9.87
CA LEU A 186 11.43 20.96 9.87
C LEU A 186 10.89 22.38 10.05
N GLY A 187 9.78 22.73 9.38
CA GLY A 187 9.11 24.02 9.52
C GLY A 187 8.66 24.28 10.96
N ILE A 188 8.06 23.29 11.62
CA ILE A 188 7.66 23.40 13.02
C ILE A 188 8.87 23.58 13.94
N MET A 189 9.96 22.83 13.70
CA MET A 189 11.20 22.99 14.47
C MET A 189 11.83 24.36 14.29
N MET A 190 11.86 24.91 13.06
CA MET A 190 12.36 26.25 12.79
C MET A 190 11.52 27.32 13.47
N LEU A 191 10.19 27.22 13.38
CA LEU A 191 9.29 28.14 14.08
C LEU A 191 9.53 28.13 15.60
N GLY A 192 9.73 26.95 16.19
CA GLY A 192 10.08 26.83 17.62
C GLY A 192 11.41 27.50 17.94
N PHE A 193 12.42 27.32 17.12
CA PHE A 193 13.73 27.94 17.28
C PHE A 193 13.67 29.46 17.19
N PHE A 194 13.00 30.01 16.17
CA PHE A 194 12.82 31.46 16.02
C PHE A 194 12.02 32.05 17.19
N ALA A 195 10.97 31.38 17.65
CA ALA A 195 10.19 31.86 18.79
C ALA A 195 11.07 32.01 20.05
N THR A 196 11.92 31.03 20.33
CA THR A 196 12.84 31.09 21.50
C THR A 196 13.94 32.14 21.31
N ALA A 197 14.46 32.33 20.08
CA ALA A 197 15.45 33.35 19.80
C ALA A 197 14.89 34.79 19.98
N PHE A 198 13.68 35.04 19.52
CA PHE A 198 13.01 36.35 19.74
C PHE A 198 12.74 36.62 21.21
N GLU A 199 12.38 35.60 22.02
CA GLU A 199 12.17 35.77 23.46
C GLU A 199 13.47 36.12 24.20
N MET A 200 14.60 35.53 23.81
CA MET A 200 15.92 35.89 24.37
C MET A 200 16.28 37.35 24.04
N GLN A 201 16.04 37.83 22.82
CA GLN A 201 16.28 39.21 22.47
C GLN A 201 15.39 40.21 23.21
N ALA A 202 14.11 39.87 23.42
CA ALA A 202 13.19 40.70 24.16
C ALA A 202 13.54 40.78 25.67
N GLY A 203 14.11 39.71 26.23
CA GLY A 203 14.55 39.65 27.63
C GLY A 203 15.82 40.45 27.93
N ILE A 204 16.64 40.83 26.92
CA ILE A 204 17.87 41.62 27.07
C ILE A 204 17.57 43.12 27.06
N GLN A 205 16.42 43.55 26.58
CA GLN A 205 15.98 44.97 26.62
C GLN A 205 15.28 45.28 27.97
N VAL A 206 15.93 45.01 29.10
CA VAL A 206 15.53 45.64 30.36
C VAL A 206 16.01 47.08 30.34
N PRO A 207 15.15 48.08 30.46
CA PRO A 207 15.56 49.47 30.42
C PRO A 207 16.38 49.74 31.67
N THR A 208 17.68 50.00 31.52
CA THR A 208 18.49 50.73 32.47
C THR A 208 18.07 52.21 32.42
N GLY A 209 16.95 52.48 33.02
CA GLY A 209 16.43 53.84 33.07
C GLY A 209 15.75 54.08 34.38
N GLY A 210 16.49 54.66 35.33
CA GLY A 210 15.88 55.17 36.52
C GLY A 210 16.79 55.13 37.75
N MET A 211 17.81 55.97 37.80
CA MET A 211 18.28 56.49 39.06
C MET A 211 17.99 57.99 39.07
N PRO A 212 17.33 58.50 40.14
CA PRO A 212 17.19 59.92 40.41
C PRO A 212 18.51 60.51 40.89
#